data_8f9d6a1f6278cf9082f8657b2cad2772
#
_entry.id   8f9d6a1f6278cf9082f8657b2cad2772
#
_cell.length_a   1.000
_cell.length_b   1.000
_cell.length_c   1.000
_cell.angle_alpha   90.00
_cell.angle_beta   90.00
_cell.angle_gamma   90.00
#
_symmetry.space_group_name_H-M   'P 1'
#
loop_
_entity.id
_entity.type
_entity.pdbx_description
1 polymer ?
#
loop_
_entity_poly.entity_id
_entity_poly.type
_entity_poly.pdbx_seq_one_letter_code
_entity_poly.pdbx_strand_id
1 'polypeptide(L)'
;MRVYFEKPRTTVGWKGLINDPHLDGSYDINTGLRLARGLLLHLADMGLPAATELLDPVVPQYIADLISWTAIGARTTESQTHREMASGLSMPIGFKNGTDGSAMTAINAMEAAARPHNFLGINQEGHAAIVTTTGNPDGHLVLRGGKQGTNYHSEAIESAAARSEEHTSEL
;
A
#
# COMPACT_ATOMS: atom_id res chain seq x y z
N MET A 1 0.64 -14.35 -5.90
CA MET A 1 -0.83 -14.40 -5.68
C MET A 1 -1.32 -13.08 -5.09
N ARG A 2 -2.48 -12.57 -5.48
CA ARG A 2 -3.07 -11.35 -4.89
C ARG A 2 -4.00 -11.74 -3.74
N VAL A 3 -3.72 -11.24 -2.53
CA VAL A 3 -4.52 -11.47 -1.33
C VAL A 3 -4.86 -10.12 -0.69
N TYR A 4 -6.13 -9.84 -0.47
CA TYR A 4 -6.61 -8.60 0.13
C TYR A 4 -7.24 -8.92 1.49
N PHE A 5 -6.49 -8.64 2.54
CA PHE A 5 -6.93 -8.85 3.93
C PHE A 5 -7.79 -7.72 4.46
N GLU A 6 -7.66 -6.54 3.86
CA GLU A 6 -8.38 -5.33 4.22
C GLU A 6 -9.24 -4.87 3.04
N LYS A 7 -10.39 -4.30 3.32
CA LYS A 7 -11.31 -3.79 2.30
C LYS A 7 -11.49 -2.28 2.44
N PRO A 8 -11.26 -1.51 1.37
CA PRO A 8 -11.39 -0.06 1.39
C PRO A 8 -12.86 0.38 1.43
N ARG A 9 -13.55 0.09 2.53
CA ARG A 9 -14.95 0.49 2.72
C ARG A 9 -15.01 1.92 3.22
N THR A 10 -15.72 2.77 2.48
CA THR A 10 -15.86 4.18 2.82
C THR A 10 -17.05 4.45 3.75
N THR A 11 -18.04 3.56 3.79
CA THR A 11 -19.24 3.71 4.60
C THR A 11 -19.53 2.46 5.42
N VAL A 12 -20.11 1.44 4.80
CA VAL A 12 -20.57 0.21 5.45
C VAL A 12 -20.03 -1.02 4.76
N GLY A 13 -20.08 -2.14 5.43
CA GLY A 13 -19.73 -3.46 4.94
C GLY A 13 -18.50 -4.04 5.61
N TRP A 14 -18.26 -5.30 5.38
CA TRP A 14 -17.15 -6.06 5.92
C TRP A 14 -15.80 -5.45 5.51
N LYS A 15 -14.96 -5.16 6.50
CA LYS A 15 -13.66 -4.48 6.29
C LYS A 15 -12.50 -5.44 5.97
N GLY A 16 -12.75 -6.72 5.91
CA GLY A 16 -11.77 -7.73 5.54
C GLY A 16 -11.38 -8.66 6.70
N LEU A 17 -10.56 -9.66 6.36
CA LEU A 17 -10.17 -10.73 7.27
C LEU A 17 -9.46 -10.22 8.54
N ILE A 18 -8.62 -9.19 8.43
CA ILE A 18 -7.90 -8.66 9.59
C ILE A 18 -8.88 -7.99 10.57
N ASN A 19 -9.81 -7.19 10.04
CA ASN A 19 -10.69 -6.38 10.88
C ASN A 19 -11.84 -7.20 11.52
N ASP A 20 -12.36 -8.19 10.82
CA ASP A 20 -13.51 -8.99 11.27
C ASP A 20 -13.43 -10.41 10.69
N PRO A 21 -12.58 -11.28 11.30
CA PRO A 21 -12.29 -12.61 10.77
C PRO A 21 -13.49 -13.55 10.82
N HIS A 22 -14.42 -13.33 11.76
CA HIS A 22 -15.60 -14.17 11.98
C HIS A 22 -16.84 -13.73 11.21
N LEU A 23 -16.79 -12.54 10.54
CA LEU A 23 -17.93 -11.96 9.81
C LEU A 23 -19.17 -11.68 10.71
N ASP A 24 -18.96 -11.47 11.99
CA ASP A 24 -20.00 -11.31 13.01
C ASP A 24 -20.00 -9.95 13.70
N GLY A 25 -19.07 -9.07 13.29
CA GLY A 25 -18.89 -7.74 13.87
C GLY A 25 -18.19 -7.76 15.25
N SER A 26 -17.54 -8.86 15.61
CA SER A 26 -16.76 -8.96 16.86
C SER A 26 -15.46 -8.15 16.82
N TYR A 27 -14.95 -7.87 15.62
CA TYR A 27 -13.69 -7.14 15.40
C TYR A 27 -12.49 -7.74 16.14
N ASP A 28 -12.39 -9.08 16.18
CA ASP A 28 -11.25 -9.80 16.76
C ASP A 28 -9.99 -9.66 15.88
N ILE A 29 -9.44 -8.46 15.91
CA ILE A 29 -8.27 -8.05 15.12
C ILE A 29 -7.05 -8.93 15.40
N ASN A 30 -6.85 -9.36 16.64
CA ASN A 30 -5.71 -10.21 16.97
C ASN A 30 -5.78 -11.58 16.29
N THR A 31 -6.97 -12.17 16.21
CA THR A 31 -7.20 -13.38 15.43
C THR A 31 -7.05 -13.10 13.94
N GLY A 32 -7.59 -11.98 13.44
CA GLY A 32 -7.48 -11.58 12.05
C GLY A 32 -6.02 -11.43 11.57
N LEU A 33 -5.17 -10.77 12.36
CA LEU A 33 -3.74 -10.63 12.07
C LEU A 33 -3.00 -11.98 12.03
N ARG A 34 -3.29 -12.87 13.00
CA ARG A 34 -2.70 -14.22 13.02
C ARG A 34 -3.12 -15.05 11.80
N LEU A 35 -4.39 -14.99 11.40
CA LEU A 35 -4.89 -15.68 10.22
C LEU A 35 -4.26 -15.15 8.94
N ALA A 36 -4.16 -13.83 8.78
CA ALA A 36 -3.52 -13.21 7.63
C ALA A 36 -2.05 -13.62 7.52
N ARG A 37 -1.28 -13.55 8.61
CA ARG A 37 0.11 -13.97 8.64
C ARG A 37 0.26 -15.47 8.38
N GLY A 38 -0.59 -16.31 8.98
CA GLY A 38 -0.58 -17.77 8.74
C GLY A 38 -0.82 -18.13 7.27
N LEU A 39 -1.77 -17.44 6.61
CA LEU A 39 -2.00 -17.62 5.18
C LEU A 39 -0.78 -17.22 4.34
N LEU A 40 -0.14 -16.09 4.66
CA LEU A 40 1.06 -15.63 3.95
C LEU A 40 2.23 -16.60 4.11
N LEU A 41 2.44 -17.15 5.31
CA LEU A 41 3.45 -18.19 5.54
C LEU A 41 3.17 -19.43 4.68
N HIS A 42 1.92 -19.88 4.64
CA HIS A 42 1.54 -21.02 3.80
C HIS A 42 1.78 -20.75 2.30
N LEU A 43 1.50 -19.55 1.81
CA LEU A 43 1.82 -19.17 0.43
C LEU A 43 3.33 -19.17 0.17
N ALA A 44 4.12 -18.69 1.13
CA ALA A 44 5.58 -18.69 1.03
C ALA A 44 6.13 -20.12 0.97
N ASP A 45 5.63 -21.04 1.81
CA ASP A 45 6.00 -22.47 1.79
C ASP A 45 5.66 -23.13 0.45
N MET A 46 4.62 -22.67 -0.23
CA MET A 46 4.26 -23.12 -1.59
C MET A 46 5.11 -22.47 -2.69
N GLY A 47 6.01 -21.55 -2.36
CA GLY A 47 6.78 -20.77 -3.34
C GLY A 47 5.95 -19.73 -4.09
N LEU A 48 4.82 -19.30 -3.57
CA LEU A 48 3.91 -18.34 -4.20
C LEU A 48 4.12 -16.92 -3.62
N PRO A 49 4.70 -15.98 -4.37
CA PRO A 49 4.83 -14.60 -3.92
C PRO A 49 3.44 -13.96 -3.72
N ALA A 50 3.29 -13.24 -2.62
CA ALA A 50 2.04 -12.58 -2.25
C ALA A 50 2.06 -11.09 -2.60
N ALA A 51 0.92 -10.60 -3.11
CA ALA A 51 0.68 -9.18 -3.38
C ALA A 51 -0.59 -8.72 -2.66
N THR A 52 -0.56 -7.54 -2.06
CA THR A 52 -1.70 -6.98 -1.32
C THR A 52 -1.91 -5.48 -1.59
N GLU A 53 -2.91 -4.90 -0.98
CA GLU A 53 -3.09 -3.46 -0.80
C GLU A 53 -3.05 -3.17 0.70
N LEU A 54 -2.19 -2.26 1.13
CA LEU A 54 -2.08 -1.85 2.52
C LEU A 54 -2.93 -0.61 2.76
N LEU A 55 -3.84 -0.71 3.72
CA LEU A 55 -4.80 0.35 4.08
C LEU A 55 -4.55 0.89 5.47
N ASP A 56 -4.46 0.04 6.48
CA ASP A 56 -4.12 0.46 7.84
C ASP A 56 -2.60 0.60 7.99
N PRO A 57 -2.09 1.76 8.46
CA PRO A 57 -0.65 2.00 8.55
C PRO A 57 0.10 1.11 9.54
N VAL A 58 -0.60 0.44 10.46
CA VAL A 58 0.00 -0.47 11.45
C VAL A 58 0.08 -1.91 10.93
N VAL A 59 -0.84 -2.33 10.06
CA VAL A 59 -0.88 -3.69 9.51
C VAL A 59 0.44 -4.14 8.88
N PRO A 60 1.20 -3.30 8.14
CA PRO A 60 2.50 -3.70 7.60
C PRO A 60 3.49 -4.19 8.64
N GLN A 61 3.45 -3.67 9.86
CA GLN A 61 4.36 -4.10 10.94
C GLN A 61 4.15 -5.57 11.33
N TYR A 62 3.03 -6.18 10.95
CA TYR A 62 2.72 -7.59 11.21
C TYR A 62 2.94 -8.52 10.03
N ILE A 63 2.92 -8.01 8.78
CA ILE A 63 2.87 -8.87 7.58
C ILE A 63 3.82 -8.48 6.47
N ALA A 64 4.47 -7.31 6.51
CA ALA A 64 5.26 -6.78 5.40
C ALA A 64 6.42 -7.69 4.96
N ASP A 65 7.03 -8.41 5.89
CA ASP A 65 8.11 -9.37 5.64
C ASP A 65 7.70 -10.56 4.75
N LEU A 66 6.41 -10.82 4.59
CA LEU A 66 5.84 -11.90 3.79
C LEU A 66 5.16 -11.41 2.50
N ILE A 67 5.24 -10.11 2.21
CA ILE A 67 4.63 -9.50 1.02
C ILE A 67 5.72 -9.18 0.00
N SER A 68 5.50 -9.63 -1.24
CA SER A 68 6.44 -9.42 -2.36
C SER A 68 6.14 -8.17 -3.18
N TRP A 69 4.92 -7.65 -3.10
CA TRP A 69 4.46 -6.44 -3.78
C TRP A 69 3.24 -5.86 -3.08
N THR A 70 3.13 -4.54 -3.01
CA THR A 70 1.93 -3.91 -2.48
C THR A 70 1.46 -2.73 -3.33
N ALA A 71 0.18 -2.38 -3.19
CA ALA A 71 -0.38 -1.17 -3.78
C ALA A 71 -0.79 -0.16 -2.71
N ILE A 72 -0.66 1.12 -3.04
CA ILE A 72 -1.35 2.21 -2.37
C ILE A 72 -2.54 2.64 -3.24
N GLY A 73 -3.72 2.66 -2.64
CA GLY A 73 -4.97 2.94 -3.35
C GLY A 73 -5.11 4.40 -3.77
N ALA A 74 -5.93 4.66 -4.80
CA ALA A 74 -6.14 6.02 -5.33
C ALA A 74 -6.67 7.03 -4.28
N ARG A 75 -7.41 6.56 -3.26
CA ARG A 75 -7.92 7.41 -2.18
C ARG A 75 -6.91 7.65 -1.06
N THR A 76 -5.87 6.85 -0.99
CA THR A 76 -4.81 6.92 0.03
C THR A 76 -3.48 7.43 -0.52
N THR A 77 -3.32 7.53 -1.83
CA THR A 77 -2.10 8.07 -2.47
C THR A 77 -1.81 9.53 -2.08
N GLU A 78 -2.82 10.33 -1.74
CA GLU A 78 -2.65 11.70 -1.22
C GLU A 78 -2.30 11.74 0.27
N SER A 79 -2.55 10.64 1.00
CA SER A 79 -2.38 10.59 2.45
C SER A 79 -0.90 10.57 2.84
N GLN A 80 -0.48 11.55 3.64
CA GLN A 80 0.88 11.61 4.18
C GLN A 80 1.22 10.36 4.98
N THR A 81 0.31 9.86 5.81
CA THR A 81 0.50 8.65 6.60
C THR A 81 0.80 7.42 5.73
N HIS A 82 0.14 7.29 4.58
CA HIS A 82 0.38 6.18 3.66
C HIS A 82 1.72 6.33 2.91
N ARG A 83 2.14 7.56 2.61
CA ARG A 83 3.47 7.83 2.01
C ARG A 83 4.59 7.54 3.01
N GLU A 84 4.42 7.92 4.26
CA GLU A 84 5.35 7.59 5.35
C GLU A 84 5.42 6.07 5.59
N MET A 85 4.29 5.39 5.67
CA MET A 85 4.20 3.93 5.75
C MET A 85 4.97 3.28 4.59
N ALA A 86 4.73 3.75 3.36
CA ALA A 86 5.38 3.22 2.16
C ALA A 86 6.91 3.37 2.21
N SER A 87 7.43 4.46 2.80
CA SER A 87 8.87 4.69 2.94
C SER A 87 9.59 3.65 3.81
N GLY A 88 8.85 2.91 4.62
CA GLY A 88 9.39 1.86 5.51
C GLY A 88 9.26 0.45 4.96
N LEU A 89 8.68 0.28 3.77
CA LEU A 89 8.50 -1.03 3.15
C LEU A 89 9.72 -1.41 2.31
N SER A 90 10.03 -2.70 2.27
CA SER A 90 11.20 -3.23 1.54
C SER A 90 10.83 -3.87 0.19
N MET A 91 9.54 -3.98 -0.13
CA MET A 91 9.08 -4.51 -1.41
C MET A 91 8.70 -3.39 -2.38
N PRO A 92 8.64 -3.65 -3.71
CA PRO A 92 8.14 -2.70 -4.69
C PRO A 92 6.68 -2.29 -4.41
N ILE A 93 6.37 -1.00 -4.63
CA ILE A 93 5.07 -0.40 -4.32
C ILE A 93 4.45 0.24 -5.56
N GLY A 94 3.24 -0.20 -5.91
CA GLY A 94 2.44 0.43 -6.95
C GLY A 94 1.54 1.53 -6.39
N PHE A 95 1.83 2.79 -6.72
CA PHE A 95 0.98 3.92 -6.36
C PHE A 95 -0.08 4.13 -7.44
N LYS A 96 -1.35 3.96 -7.07
CA LYS A 96 -2.45 4.20 -8.02
C LYS A 96 -2.64 5.70 -8.23
N ASN A 97 -2.84 6.12 -9.48
CA ASN A 97 -3.21 7.50 -9.78
C ASN A 97 -4.45 7.95 -9.01
N GLY A 98 -4.63 9.24 -8.83
CA GLY A 98 -5.78 9.82 -8.13
C GLY A 98 -7.13 9.38 -8.70
N THR A 99 -8.20 9.54 -7.94
CA THR A 99 -9.56 9.16 -8.37
C THR A 99 -10.07 9.98 -9.55
N ASP A 100 -9.51 11.17 -9.77
CA ASP A 100 -9.72 12.04 -10.92
C ASP A 100 -9.00 11.57 -12.19
N GLY A 101 -8.02 10.67 -12.06
CA GLY A 101 -7.15 10.18 -13.14
C GLY A 101 -5.75 10.80 -13.13
N SER A 102 -5.46 11.74 -12.23
CA SER A 102 -4.16 12.44 -12.17
C SER A 102 -3.02 11.50 -11.78
N ALA A 103 -2.04 11.35 -12.68
CA ALA A 103 -0.79 10.63 -12.41
C ALA A 103 0.12 11.39 -11.42
N MET A 104 0.04 12.73 -11.39
CA MET A 104 0.90 13.57 -10.57
C MET A 104 0.77 13.25 -9.07
N THR A 105 -0.44 12.95 -8.60
CA THR A 105 -0.66 12.52 -7.21
C THR A 105 0.16 11.29 -6.82
N ALA A 106 0.25 10.31 -7.73
CA ALA A 106 1.03 9.10 -7.49
C ALA A 106 2.54 9.35 -7.63
N ILE A 107 2.97 10.20 -8.57
CA ILE A 107 4.38 10.60 -8.73
C ILE A 107 4.87 11.31 -7.46
N ASN A 108 4.12 12.29 -6.95
CA ASN A 108 4.44 12.96 -5.69
C ASN A 108 4.49 11.98 -4.50
N ALA A 109 3.64 10.95 -4.51
CA ALA A 109 3.65 9.93 -3.48
C ALA A 109 4.88 9.02 -3.57
N MET A 110 5.31 8.66 -4.77
CA MET A 110 6.54 7.90 -5.01
C MET A 110 7.76 8.69 -4.53
N GLU A 111 7.84 9.98 -4.87
CA GLU A 111 8.91 10.86 -4.44
C GLU A 111 8.98 11.00 -2.91
N ALA A 112 7.83 11.22 -2.26
CA ALA A 112 7.77 11.29 -0.81
C ALA A 112 8.19 9.96 -0.17
N ALA A 113 7.69 8.82 -0.66
CA ALA A 113 8.01 7.50 -0.13
C ALA A 113 9.49 7.09 -0.35
N ALA A 114 10.16 7.65 -1.35
CA ALA A 114 11.59 7.42 -1.59
C ALA A 114 12.50 8.09 -0.54
N ARG A 115 11.96 8.96 0.31
CA ARG A 115 12.69 9.69 1.36
C ARG A 115 12.54 9.04 2.73
N PRO A 116 13.51 9.25 3.65
CA PRO A 116 13.39 8.87 5.05
C PRO A 116 12.27 9.66 5.75
N HIS A 117 11.56 8.98 6.65
CA HIS A 117 10.51 9.58 7.47
C HIS A 117 10.61 9.13 8.93
N ASN A 118 9.96 9.90 9.82
CA ASN A 118 9.75 9.56 11.22
C ASN A 118 8.28 9.75 11.56
N PHE A 119 7.61 8.70 11.99
CA PHE A 119 6.18 8.74 12.28
C PHE A 119 5.79 7.83 13.44
N LEU A 120 4.59 8.00 13.95
CA LEU A 120 4.05 7.20 15.04
C LEU A 120 3.67 5.80 14.55
N GLY A 121 4.22 4.79 15.20
CA GLY A 121 3.89 3.38 15.01
C GLY A 121 3.94 2.63 16.32
N ILE A 122 4.20 1.34 16.26
CA ILE A 122 4.35 0.47 17.43
C ILE A 122 5.72 -0.22 17.41
N ASN A 123 6.28 -0.51 18.59
CA ASN A 123 7.46 -1.34 18.74
C ASN A 123 7.10 -2.84 18.81
N GLN A 124 8.10 -3.70 18.97
CA GLN A 124 7.88 -5.16 19.03
C GLN A 124 7.07 -5.61 20.25
N GLU A 125 7.04 -4.82 21.32
CA GLU A 125 6.24 -5.06 22.52
C GLU A 125 4.80 -4.51 22.39
N GLY A 126 4.45 -3.89 21.25
CA GLY A 126 3.14 -3.32 21.01
C GLY A 126 2.91 -1.93 21.62
N HIS A 127 3.96 -1.26 22.10
CA HIS A 127 3.87 0.09 22.64
C HIS A 127 4.04 1.13 21.54
N ALA A 128 3.40 2.29 21.73
CA ALA A 128 3.59 3.44 20.84
C ALA A 128 5.07 3.84 20.78
N ALA A 129 5.59 4.02 19.56
CA ALA A 129 6.99 4.35 19.31
C ALA A 129 7.12 5.20 18.04
N ILE A 130 8.25 5.89 17.90
CA ILE A 130 8.62 6.50 16.62
C ILE A 130 9.24 5.43 15.73
N VAL A 131 8.64 5.27 14.56
CA VAL A 131 9.19 4.46 13.46
C VAL A 131 10.04 5.38 12.58
N THR A 132 11.31 5.03 12.41
CA THR A 132 12.23 5.71 11.50
C THR A 132 12.45 4.85 10.27
N THR A 133 12.28 5.41 9.09
CA THR A 133 12.40 4.71 7.80
C THR A 133 13.59 5.26 7.00
N THR A 134 14.05 4.47 6.03
CA THR A 134 15.17 4.84 5.15
C THR A 134 14.72 5.38 3.78
N GLY A 135 13.43 5.31 3.50
CA GLY A 135 12.89 5.53 2.16
C GLY A 135 12.83 4.25 1.33
N ASN A 136 11.87 4.19 0.41
CA ASN A 136 11.70 3.08 -0.54
C ASN A 136 11.75 3.63 -1.98
N PRO A 137 12.85 3.41 -2.72
CA PRO A 137 13.01 3.88 -4.09
C PRO A 137 12.25 3.04 -5.13
N ASP A 138 11.73 1.86 -4.74
CA ASP A 138 11.08 0.91 -5.66
C ASP A 138 9.59 1.21 -5.87
N GLY A 139 9.24 2.50 -5.85
CA GLY A 139 7.90 2.98 -6.19
C GLY A 139 7.65 2.98 -7.69
N HIS A 140 6.43 2.64 -8.12
CA HIS A 140 6.02 2.76 -9.52
C HIS A 140 4.55 3.17 -9.64
N LEU A 141 4.21 3.77 -10.78
CA LEU A 141 2.86 4.23 -11.07
C LEU A 141 1.96 3.07 -11.50
N VAL A 142 0.73 3.05 -10.99
CA VAL A 142 -0.33 2.15 -11.43
C VAL A 142 -1.48 2.96 -12.03
N LEU A 143 -1.71 2.79 -13.33
CA LEU A 143 -2.81 3.44 -14.06
C LEU A 143 -4.11 2.67 -13.83
N ARG A 144 -5.03 3.28 -13.10
CA ARG A 144 -6.32 2.66 -12.70
C ARG A 144 -7.56 3.32 -13.31
N GLY A 145 -7.37 4.26 -14.26
CA GLY A 145 -8.44 5.09 -14.79
C GLY A 145 -8.87 6.21 -13.84
N GLY A 146 -9.80 7.02 -14.27
CA GLY A 146 -10.31 8.16 -13.54
C GLY A 146 -11.73 8.55 -13.98
N LYS A 147 -12.15 9.77 -13.65
CA LYS A 147 -13.48 10.28 -14.01
C LYS A 147 -13.74 10.35 -15.52
N GLN A 148 -12.69 10.49 -16.31
CA GLN A 148 -12.77 10.58 -17.77
C GLN A 148 -12.70 9.21 -18.48
N GLY A 149 -12.60 8.12 -17.73
CA GLY A 149 -12.53 6.76 -18.26
C GLY A 149 -11.23 6.05 -17.95
N THR A 150 -10.88 5.10 -18.82
CA THR A 150 -9.66 4.30 -18.74
C THR A 150 -8.44 5.10 -19.20
N ASN A 151 -7.25 4.76 -18.68
CA ASN A 151 -5.97 5.41 -19.01
C ASN A 151 -4.86 4.41 -19.38
N TYR A 152 -5.23 3.31 -20.04
CA TYR A 152 -4.29 2.28 -20.49
C TYR A 152 -3.89 2.42 -21.99
N HIS A 153 -4.41 3.42 -22.70
CA HIS A 153 -4.04 3.70 -24.09
C HIS A 153 -2.67 4.39 -24.18
N SER A 154 -2.00 4.26 -25.34
CA SER A 154 -0.59 4.68 -25.55
C SER A 154 -0.32 6.11 -25.08
N GLU A 155 -1.18 7.06 -25.49
CA GLU A 155 -1.02 8.48 -25.14
C GLU A 155 -1.02 8.74 -23.63
N ALA A 156 -1.89 8.04 -22.89
CA ALA A 156 -1.93 8.17 -21.43
C ALA A 156 -0.69 7.54 -20.76
N ILE A 157 -0.21 6.42 -21.30
CA ILE A 157 0.99 5.75 -20.82
C ILE A 157 2.23 6.61 -21.07
N GLU A 158 2.39 7.12 -22.30
CA GLU A 158 3.51 7.98 -22.69
C GLU A 158 3.53 9.27 -21.86
N SER A 159 2.37 9.92 -21.68
CA SER A 159 2.24 11.10 -20.84
C SER A 159 2.59 10.84 -19.38
N ALA A 160 2.20 9.69 -18.85
CA ALA A 160 2.52 9.31 -17.48
C ALA A 160 4.00 8.96 -17.30
N ALA A 161 4.61 8.27 -18.27
CA ALA A 161 6.04 7.94 -18.29
C ALA A 161 6.91 9.20 -18.32
N ALA A 162 6.63 10.12 -19.28
CA ALA A 162 7.38 11.37 -19.40
C ALA A 162 7.37 12.19 -18.10
N ARG A 163 6.21 12.31 -17.44
CA ARG A 163 6.09 13.01 -16.15
C ARG A 163 6.86 12.34 -15.02
N SER A 164 6.85 11.00 -15.01
CA SER A 164 7.61 10.25 -14.01
C SER A 164 9.12 10.42 -14.19
N GLU A 165 9.60 10.45 -15.43
CA GLU A 165 11.01 10.65 -15.76
C GLU A 165 11.49 12.09 -15.46
N GLU A 166 10.67 13.12 -15.75
CA GLU A 166 10.96 14.52 -15.39
C GLU A 166 11.21 14.66 -13.88
N HIS A 167 10.32 14.11 -13.05
CA HIS A 167 10.46 14.17 -11.60
C HIS A 167 11.66 13.39 -11.06
N THR A 168 11.99 12.26 -11.68
CA THR A 168 13.16 11.46 -11.27
C THR A 168 14.48 12.13 -11.64
N SER A 169 14.52 12.90 -12.72
CA SER A 169 15.71 13.61 -13.19
C SER A 169 16.04 14.88 -12.39
N GLU A 170 15.06 15.46 -11.68
CA GLU A 170 15.26 16.62 -10.79
C GLU A 170 15.83 16.23 -9.40
N LEU A 171 15.96 14.95 -9.11
CA LEU A 171 16.46 14.39 -7.86
C LEU A 171 17.92 13.94 -7.95
#